data_cf87bf6bd9447cd38eedbb266a9bdb70
#
_entry.id   cf87bf6bd9447cd38eedbb266a9bdb70
#
_cell.length_a   1.000
_cell.length_b   1.000
_cell.length_c   1.000
_cell.angle_alpha   90.00
_cell.angle_beta   90.00
_cell.angle_gamma   90.00
#
_symmetry.space_group_name_H-M   'P 1'
#
loop_
_entity.id
_entity.type
_entity.pdbx_description
1 polymer ?
#
loop_
_entity_poly.entity_id
_entity_poly.type
_entity_poly.pdbx_seq_one_letter_code
_entity_poly.pdbx_strand_id
1 'polypeptide(L)'
;MCIRDSIYPCHQFVGIEQWKMGNLYDGTFNDDIKTYFSKVHVYSKEGCRSCWAKFFCSGGCNANSFIYEGDVKKPYKIACEMQKKRLECAIALAADRAVKGHEAPSMSEAPASMG
;
A
#
# COMPACT_ATOMS: atom_id res chain seq x y z
N MET A 1 2.09 -13.79 2.21
CA MET A 1 3.56 -13.91 2.30
C MET A 1 3.94 -15.02 3.26
N CYS A 2 4.88 -15.86 2.91
CA CYS A 2 5.37 -16.94 3.75
C CYS A 2 6.75 -16.59 4.27
N ILE A 3 6.98 -16.70 5.58
CA ILE A 3 8.30 -16.57 6.20
C ILE A 3 8.51 -17.78 7.09
N ARG A 4 9.55 -18.57 6.78
CA ARG A 4 9.67 -19.95 7.21
C ARG A 4 8.36 -20.67 6.82
N ASP A 5 7.66 -21.21 7.78
CA ASP A 5 6.46 -22.00 7.56
C ASP A 5 5.16 -21.23 7.77
N SER A 6 5.27 -20.01 8.30
CA SER A 6 4.11 -19.19 8.67
C SER A 6 3.67 -18.26 7.55
N ILE A 7 2.36 -18.14 7.37
CA ILE A 7 1.72 -17.31 6.34
C ILE A 7 1.18 -16.05 7.00
N TYR A 8 1.50 -14.89 6.41
CA TYR A 8 1.03 -13.58 6.86
C TYR A 8 0.48 -12.75 5.68
N PRO A 9 -0.39 -11.74 5.91
CA PRO A 9 -0.90 -10.86 4.86
C PRO A 9 0.20 -10.12 4.10
N CYS A 10 1.23 -9.64 4.80
CA CYS A 10 2.45 -9.10 4.21
C CYS A 10 3.62 -9.21 5.20
N HIS A 11 4.83 -8.88 4.74
CA HIS A 11 6.06 -8.99 5.54
C HIS A 11 6.06 -8.14 6.82
N GLN A 12 5.35 -7.02 6.84
CA GLN A 12 5.28 -6.13 8.00
C GLN A 12 4.41 -6.68 9.15
N PHE A 13 3.60 -7.69 8.89
CA PHE A 13 2.81 -8.38 9.92
C PHE A 13 3.52 -9.59 10.53
N VAL A 14 4.72 -9.92 10.05
CA VAL A 14 5.48 -11.06 10.58
C VAL A 14 5.78 -10.87 12.07
N GLY A 15 5.51 -11.90 12.86
CA GLY A 15 5.67 -11.88 14.31
C GLY A 15 4.48 -11.31 15.09
N ILE A 16 3.47 -10.81 14.42
CA ILE A 16 2.20 -10.39 15.05
C ILE A 16 1.23 -11.56 14.97
N GLU A 17 1.13 -12.34 16.05
CA GLU A 17 0.38 -13.61 16.09
C GLU A 17 -1.08 -13.48 15.63
N GLN A 18 -1.77 -12.40 15.98
CA GLN A 18 -3.16 -12.18 15.56
C GLN A 18 -3.35 -12.09 14.02
N TRP A 19 -2.28 -11.83 13.28
CA TRP A 19 -2.29 -11.74 11.81
C TRP A 19 -1.63 -12.94 11.13
N LYS A 20 -1.27 -13.97 11.89
CA LYS A 20 -0.81 -15.23 11.35
C LYS A 20 -1.98 -15.98 10.69
N MET A 21 -1.90 -16.12 9.38
CA MET A 21 -2.97 -16.74 8.58
C MET A 21 -2.88 -18.26 8.58
N GLY A 22 -1.71 -18.84 8.81
CA GLY A 22 -1.55 -20.28 8.80
C GLY A 22 -0.11 -20.75 8.79
N ASN A 23 0.05 -22.04 8.53
CA ASN A 23 1.33 -22.71 8.44
C ASN A 23 1.33 -23.68 7.26
N LEU A 24 2.44 -23.69 6.52
CA LEU A 24 2.59 -24.53 5.32
C LEU A 24 2.80 -26.01 5.62
N TYR A 25 3.44 -26.34 6.76
CA TYR A 25 3.72 -27.75 7.10
C TYR A 25 2.48 -28.50 7.57
N ASP A 26 1.68 -27.87 8.42
CA ASP A 26 0.48 -28.49 8.93
C ASP A 26 -0.76 -28.25 8.06
N GLY A 27 -0.61 -27.42 7.03
CA GLY A 27 -1.69 -27.08 6.10
C GLY A 27 -2.79 -26.22 6.71
N THR A 28 -2.57 -25.65 7.90
CA THR A 28 -3.57 -24.80 8.53
C THR A 28 -3.68 -23.46 7.82
N PHE A 29 -4.91 -22.98 7.66
CA PHE A 29 -5.18 -21.69 7.05
C PHE A 29 -6.42 -21.03 7.68
N ASN A 30 -6.29 -19.76 8.07
CA ASN A 30 -7.36 -18.98 8.66
C ASN A 30 -8.03 -18.10 7.59
N ASP A 31 -9.15 -18.57 7.09
CA ASP A 31 -9.94 -17.87 6.08
C ASP A 31 -10.60 -16.57 6.60
N ASP A 32 -10.77 -16.43 7.90
CA ASP A 32 -11.36 -15.21 8.49
C ASP A 32 -10.43 -14.01 8.30
N ILE A 33 -9.12 -14.19 8.49
CA ILE A 33 -8.13 -13.14 8.25
C ILE A 33 -8.10 -12.77 6.77
N LYS A 34 -8.11 -13.75 5.87
CA LYS A 34 -8.19 -13.53 4.42
C LYS A 34 -9.45 -12.74 4.06
N THR A 35 -10.60 -13.17 4.56
CA THR A 35 -11.90 -12.50 4.34
C THR A 35 -11.90 -11.11 4.92
N TYR A 36 -11.28 -10.89 6.09
CA TYR A 36 -11.13 -9.56 6.67
C TYR A 36 -10.34 -8.65 5.73
N PHE A 37 -9.14 -9.06 5.28
CA PHE A 37 -8.31 -8.26 4.39
C PHE A 37 -8.92 -8.03 3.01
N SER A 38 -9.70 -8.96 2.47
CA SER A 38 -10.42 -8.76 1.19
C SER A 38 -11.44 -7.62 1.24
N LYS A 39 -11.93 -7.29 2.44
CA LYS A 39 -12.85 -6.18 2.69
C LYS A 39 -12.15 -4.86 3.02
N VAL A 40 -10.81 -4.86 3.15
CA VAL A 40 -10.01 -3.67 3.45
C VAL A 40 -9.55 -3.02 2.15
N HIS A 41 -10.29 -2.05 1.70
CA HIS A 41 -10.02 -1.29 0.48
C HIS A 41 -10.31 0.20 0.68
N VAL A 42 -9.97 1.03 -0.28
CA VAL A 42 -10.07 2.49 -0.21
C VAL A 42 -11.46 3.02 0.20
N TYR A 43 -12.53 2.30 -0.15
CA TYR A 43 -13.90 2.71 0.18
C TYR A 43 -14.36 2.27 1.57
N SER A 44 -13.65 1.30 2.19
CA SER A 44 -13.94 0.81 3.54
C SER A 44 -13.09 1.48 4.61
N LYS A 45 -12.07 2.24 4.21
CA LYS A 45 -11.19 2.98 5.13
C LYS A 45 -11.73 4.35 5.45
N GLU A 46 -11.57 4.74 6.72
CA GLU A 46 -12.02 6.03 7.23
C GLU A 46 -11.36 7.20 6.47
N GLY A 47 -12.17 8.14 5.98
CA GLY A 47 -11.70 9.32 5.24
C GLY A 47 -11.15 9.07 3.84
N CYS A 48 -10.84 7.83 3.46
CA CYS A 48 -10.29 7.53 2.14
C CYS A 48 -11.32 7.69 1.01
N ARG A 49 -12.60 7.39 1.30
CA ARG A 49 -13.68 7.46 0.31
C ARG A 49 -13.83 8.84 -0.34
N SER A 50 -13.68 9.91 0.43
CA SER A 50 -13.75 11.30 -0.01
C SER A 50 -12.40 11.92 -0.37
N CYS A 51 -11.29 11.19 -0.21
CA CYS A 51 -9.95 11.69 -0.47
C CYS A 51 -9.70 11.84 -1.98
N TRP A 52 -9.21 12.99 -2.42
CA TRP A 52 -8.86 13.24 -3.82
C TRP A 52 -7.72 12.33 -4.32
N ALA A 53 -6.80 11.94 -3.44
CA ALA A 53 -5.65 11.11 -3.75
C ALA A 53 -5.96 9.60 -3.78
N LYS A 54 -7.21 9.18 -3.56
CA LYS A 54 -7.57 7.78 -3.29
C LYS A 54 -7.15 6.78 -4.37
N PHE A 55 -7.21 7.17 -5.65
CA PHE A 55 -6.87 6.29 -6.76
C PHE A 55 -5.36 6.11 -6.96
N PHE A 56 -4.56 7.05 -6.48
CA PHE A 56 -3.11 6.95 -6.48
C PHE A 56 -2.56 6.28 -5.22
N CYS A 57 -3.20 6.54 -4.07
CA CYS A 57 -2.77 6.04 -2.76
C CYS A 57 -3.31 4.64 -2.45
N SER A 58 -4.51 4.29 -2.96
CA SER A 58 -5.23 3.02 -2.69
C SER A 58 -5.47 2.72 -1.20
N GLY A 59 -5.50 3.76 -0.35
CA GLY A 59 -5.76 3.64 1.08
C GLY A 59 -4.54 3.40 1.95
N GLY A 60 -3.33 3.49 1.40
CA GLY A 60 -2.07 3.39 2.14
C GLY A 60 -1.74 1.99 2.66
N CYS A 61 -0.69 1.90 3.48
CA CYS A 61 -0.19 0.65 4.03
C CYS A 61 -1.07 0.14 5.19
N ASN A 62 -1.58 -1.07 5.07
CA ASN A 62 -2.41 -1.71 6.10
C ASN A 62 -1.64 -1.96 7.40
N ALA A 63 -0.37 -2.35 7.31
CA ALA A 63 0.46 -2.58 8.48
C ALA A 63 0.76 -1.28 9.22
N ASN A 64 1.09 -0.19 8.52
CA ASN A 64 1.28 1.10 9.16
C ASN A 64 -0.02 1.59 9.83
N SER A 65 -1.17 1.41 9.19
CA SER A 65 -2.47 1.70 9.79
C SER A 65 -2.64 0.96 11.11
N PHE A 66 -2.35 -0.34 11.12
CA PHE A 66 -2.46 -1.14 12.34
C PHE A 66 -1.45 -0.75 13.42
N ILE A 67 -0.18 -0.57 13.06
CA ILE A 67 0.91 -0.29 14.01
C ILE A 67 0.73 1.08 14.69
N TYR A 68 0.33 2.10 13.94
CA TYR A 68 0.28 3.48 14.44
C TYR A 68 -1.12 3.93 14.88
N GLU A 69 -2.19 3.37 14.32
CA GLU A 69 -3.57 3.75 14.62
C GLU A 69 -4.36 2.63 15.32
N GLY A 70 -3.75 1.44 15.50
CA GLY A 70 -4.39 0.29 16.14
C GLY A 70 -5.45 -0.42 15.29
N ASP A 71 -5.73 0.05 14.08
CA ASP A 71 -6.77 -0.50 13.22
C ASP A 71 -6.34 -0.41 11.74
N VAL A 72 -6.44 -1.53 11.03
CA VAL A 72 -6.11 -1.61 9.59
C VAL A 72 -6.98 -0.66 8.74
N LYS A 73 -8.19 -0.36 9.19
CA LYS A 73 -9.15 0.53 8.48
C LYS A 73 -8.93 2.01 8.75
N LYS A 74 -8.11 2.37 9.72
CA LYS A 74 -7.74 3.76 10.01
C LYS A 74 -6.43 4.12 9.33
N PRO A 75 -6.44 4.97 8.29
CA PRO A 75 -5.21 5.34 7.60
C PRO A 75 -4.27 6.13 8.52
N TYR A 76 -2.98 5.78 8.48
CA TYR A 76 -1.96 6.51 9.20
C TYR A 76 -1.83 7.95 8.67
N LYS A 77 -2.19 8.93 9.50
CA LYS A 77 -2.34 10.35 9.10
C LYS A 77 -1.09 10.95 8.49
N ILE A 78 0.08 10.71 9.08
CA ILE A 78 1.35 11.25 8.57
C ILE A 78 1.61 10.71 7.15
N ALA A 79 1.41 9.41 6.93
CA ALA A 79 1.58 8.82 5.61
C ALA A 79 0.58 9.40 4.58
N CYS A 80 -0.64 9.73 5.00
CA CYS A 80 -1.63 10.41 4.16
C CYS A 80 -1.13 11.78 3.69
N GLU A 81 -0.63 12.60 4.61
CA GLU A 81 -0.13 13.94 4.27
C GLU A 81 1.12 13.88 3.38
N MET A 82 2.05 12.98 3.68
CA MET A 82 3.22 12.73 2.83
C MET A 82 2.83 12.31 1.42
N GLN A 83 1.86 11.40 1.29
CA GLN A 83 1.42 10.92 -0.02
C GLN A 83 0.71 12.00 -0.82
N LYS A 84 -0.14 12.81 -0.20
CA LYS A 84 -0.77 13.97 -0.85
C LYS A 84 0.29 14.95 -1.35
N LYS A 85 1.29 15.26 -0.51
CA LYS A 85 2.37 16.17 -0.90
C LYS A 85 3.20 15.64 -2.06
N ARG A 86 3.50 14.34 -2.08
CA ARG A 86 4.15 13.69 -3.23
C ARG A 86 3.36 13.86 -4.52
N LEU A 87 2.04 13.65 -4.45
CA LEU A 87 1.18 13.79 -5.62
C LEU A 87 1.08 15.25 -6.10
N GLU A 88 0.98 16.21 -5.18
CA GLU A 88 1.02 17.65 -5.52
C GLU A 88 2.33 18.00 -6.25
N CYS A 89 3.47 17.55 -5.75
CA CYS A 89 4.76 17.76 -6.40
C CYS A 89 4.84 17.08 -7.77
N ALA A 90 4.32 15.86 -7.89
CA ALA A 90 4.31 15.13 -9.16
C ALA A 90 3.45 15.84 -10.21
N ILE A 91 2.27 16.34 -9.82
CA ILE A 91 1.38 17.10 -10.69
C ILE A 91 2.05 18.41 -11.13
N ALA A 92 2.67 19.13 -10.19
CA ALA A 92 3.38 20.37 -10.50
C ALA A 92 4.52 20.16 -11.50
N LEU A 93 5.32 19.09 -11.31
CA LEU A 93 6.40 18.72 -12.23
C LEU A 93 5.87 18.31 -13.61
N ALA A 94 4.77 17.57 -13.65
CA ALA A 94 4.14 17.19 -14.93
C ALA A 94 3.62 18.42 -15.68
N ALA A 95 2.98 19.35 -14.98
CA ALA A 95 2.50 20.60 -15.57
C ALA A 95 3.66 21.48 -16.08
N ASP A 96 4.73 21.65 -15.31
CA ASP A 96 5.92 22.42 -15.72
C ASP A 96 6.57 21.82 -16.97
N ARG A 97 6.70 20.50 -17.04
CA ARG A 97 7.21 19.81 -18.24
C ARG A 97 6.32 20.03 -19.46
N ALA A 98 5.01 19.91 -19.29
CA ALA A 98 4.07 20.13 -20.39
C ALA A 98 4.14 21.57 -20.94
N VAL A 99 4.27 22.56 -20.05
CA VAL A 99 4.41 23.98 -20.45
C VAL A 99 5.74 24.24 -21.15
N LYS A 100 6.83 23.61 -20.70
CA LYS A 100 8.19 23.79 -21.27
C LYS A 100 8.45 22.94 -22.51
N GLY A 101 7.50 22.14 -22.96
CA GLY A 101 7.63 21.28 -24.13
C GLY A 101 8.61 20.10 -23.95
N HIS A 102 8.96 19.74 -22.71
CA HIS A 102 9.76 18.54 -22.43
C HIS A 102 8.85 17.32 -22.45
N GLU A 103 9.02 16.48 -23.46
CA GLU A 103 8.38 15.16 -23.50
C GLU A 103 8.75 14.36 -22.23
N ALA A 104 7.77 13.70 -21.67
CA ALA A 104 8.04 12.74 -20.59
C ALA A 104 8.95 11.64 -21.16
N PRO A 105 10.00 11.19 -20.44
CA PRO A 105 10.81 10.07 -20.89
C PRO A 105 9.88 8.87 -21.12
N SER A 106 9.91 8.34 -22.35
CA SER A 106 9.14 7.16 -22.68
C SER A 106 9.64 6.01 -21.80
N MET A 107 8.72 5.23 -21.22
CA MET A 107 9.10 4.07 -20.40
C MET A 107 9.83 2.96 -21.17
N SER A 108 10.13 3.19 -22.46
CA SER A 108 10.87 2.28 -23.32
C SER A 108 12.40 2.37 -23.19
N GLU A 109 12.93 3.40 -22.50
CA GLU A 109 14.37 3.59 -22.32
C GLU A 109 14.85 3.21 -20.91
N ALA A 110 14.42 2.06 -20.41
CA ALA A 110 15.14 1.42 -19.32
C ALA A 110 16.49 0.90 -19.89
N PRO A 111 17.64 1.33 -19.36
CA PRO A 111 18.92 0.82 -19.83
C PRO A 111 18.99 -0.68 -19.55
N ALA A 112 18.95 -1.46 -20.61
CA ALA A 112 19.28 -2.88 -20.60
C ALA A 112 20.79 -3.01 -20.41
N SER A 113 21.28 -2.81 -19.18
CA SER A 113 22.65 -3.23 -18.83
C SER A 113 22.85 -3.16 -17.33
N MET A 114 22.67 -4.29 -16.67
CA MET A 114 23.58 -4.72 -15.61
C MET A 114 23.67 -6.23 -15.74
N GLY A 115 24.72 -6.64 -16.49
CA GLY A 115 25.21 -8.00 -16.47
C GLY A 115 25.92 -8.30 -15.17
#